data_9f1fff47ec13165a84e97e7e0167e47a
#
_entry.id   9f1fff47ec13165a84e97e7e0167e47a
#
_cell.length_a   1.000
_cell.length_b   1.000
_cell.length_c   1.000
_cell.angle_alpha   90.00
_cell.angle_beta   90.00
_cell.angle_gamma   90.00
#
_symmetry.space_group_name_H-M   'P 1'
#
loop_
_entity.id
_entity.type
_entity.pdbx_description
1 polymer ?
#
loop_
_entity_poly.entity_id
_entity_poly.type
_entity_poly.pdbx_seq_one_letter_code
_entity_poly.pdbx_strand_id
1 'polypeptide(L)'
;MIGTAKAQENVKVYNPTRQDTLNGSVTPERIWWDIQHYDISIKPDYINKTITGKNVISYNVIHKKHSGLMQIDLVSPLTIDSVFQNGKKVEYVHNQNIWYLKIVQKQNAKNNKMVIYYSGKPTESIKPPWDGGLVWAKDSLGRPWISVACQYKGASLWYPCKNTMYDKSDKGASISITVPDTLTAIGNGRLKSKLKNDDSTITYKWEVINPISHYAISFYVGKYVNISQSYDGKKGKLSMDYWILDYNKEKAEHHMIPQVNITMKSLEHWFGPYPFYEDGFKIVDAPYIGMEHQSAIAYGRKNYVNGTNDKGMDISNTGWGKMTDRTIVHEMAHEWFGNNMTAIDIADRWIQEGFAGLGEELVIADLCGKQAGAEF
;
A
#
# COMPACT_ATOMS: atom_id res chain seq x y z
N MET A 1 -42.75 -19.74 -21.87
CA MET A 1 -42.99 -18.70 -20.84
C MET A 1 -41.64 -18.42 -20.17
N ILE A 2 -41.04 -17.30 -20.53
CA ILE A 2 -39.76 -16.87 -19.97
C ILE A 2 -40.09 -16.02 -18.73
N GLY A 3 -39.84 -16.57 -17.57
CA GLY A 3 -40.03 -15.88 -16.30
C GLY A 3 -38.94 -14.81 -16.10
N THR A 4 -39.32 -13.53 -16.16
CA THR A 4 -38.47 -12.44 -15.77
C THR A 4 -38.33 -12.43 -14.24
N ALA A 5 -37.19 -12.87 -13.73
CA ALA A 5 -36.84 -12.67 -12.34
C ALA A 5 -36.58 -11.17 -12.11
N LYS A 6 -37.48 -10.48 -11.41
CA LYS A 6 -37.26 -9.14 -10.88
C LYS A 6 -36.39 -9.27 -9.64
N ALA A 7 -35.10 -9.05 -9.80
CA ALA A 7 -34.24 -8.71 -8.67
C ALA A 7 -34.51 -7.24 -8.31
N GLN A 8 -35.43 -7.00 -7.40
CA GLN A 8 -35.55 -5.72 -6.71
C GLN A 8 -34.64 -5.80 -5.49
N GLU A 9 -33.34 -5.57 -5.69
CA GLU A 9 -32.47 -5.23 -4.58
C GLU A 9 -32.85 -3.82 -4.10
N ASN A 10 -33.22 -3.71 -2.82
CA ASN A 10 -33.32 -2.43 -2.13
C ASN A 10 -31.90 -1.80 -2.10
N VAL A 11 -31.55 -1.05 -3.13
CA VAL A 11 -30.35 -0.21 -3.13
C VAL A 11 -30.55 0.79 -1.99
N LYS A 12 -29.90 0.58 -0.86
CA LYS A 12 -29.84 1.60 0.19
C LYS A 12 -29.22 2.84 -0.44
N VAL A 13 -30.04 3.88 -0.64
CA VAL A 13 -29.54 5.18 -1.09
C VAL A 13 -28.59 5.68 -0.01
N TYR A 14 -27.30 5.65 -0.30
CA TYR A 14 -26.29 6.21 0.57
C TYR A 14 -26.31 7.74 0.43
N ASN A 15 -26.61 8.43 1.52
CA ASN A 15 -26.49 9.89 1.59
C ASN A 15 -25.11 10.24 2.15
N PRO A 16 -24.20 10.79 1.32
CA PRO A 16 -22.86 11.12 1.78
C PRO A 16 -22.92 12.18 2.89
N THR A 17 -22.13 11.97 3.92
CA THR A 17 -21.94 12.91 5.01
C THR A 17 -20.97 14.02 4.61
N ARG A 18 -20.87 15.10 5.43
CA ARG A 18 -19.82 16.10 5.23
C ARG A 18 -18.41 15.48 5.32
N GLN A 19 -18.20 14.46 6.14
CA GLN A 19 -16.90 13.76 6.22
C GLN A 19 -16.58 13.02 4.95
N ASP A 20 -17.55 12.39 4.31
CA ASP A 20 -17.35 11.71 3.02
C ASP A 20 -16.99 12.72 1.92
N THR A 21 -17.63 13.89 1.91
CA THR A 21 -17.28 14.94 0.93
C THR A 21 -15.92 15.59 1.18
N LEU A 22 -15.41 15.56 2.40
CA LEU A 22 -14.07 16.07 2.74
C LEU A 22 -12.98 15.04 2.52
N ASN A 23 -13.30 13.77 2.56
CA ASN A 23 -12.35 12.69 2.35
C ASN A 23 -11.98 12.59 0.85
N GLY A 24 -10.70 12.81 0.53
CA GLY A 24 -10.21 12.78 -0.85
C GLY A 24 -10.49 14.03 -1.68
N SER A 25 -11.33 14.99 -1.21
CA SER A 25 -11.71 16.19 -1.97
C SER A 25 -10.56 17.16 -2.20
N VAL A 26 -10.67 17.91 -3.30
CA VAL A 26 -9.82 19.05 -3.63
C VAL A 26 -10.33 20.28 -2.84
N THR A 27 -9.90 20.40 -1.57
CA THR A 27 -10.27 21.55 -0.72
C THR A 27 -9.28 22.70 -0.88
N PRO A 28 -9.69 23.95 -0.56
CA PRO A 28 -8.77 25.10 -0.56
C PRO A 28 -7.56 24.91 0.35
N GLU A 29 -7.68 24.14 1.43
CA GLU A 29 -6.62 23.84 2.41
C GLU A 29 -5.67 22.74 1.95
N ARG A 30 -6.02 22.00 0.89
CA ARG A 30 -5.17 20.96 0.27
C ARG A 30 -4.51 21.42 -1.02
N ILE A 31 -5.21 22.20 -1.87
CA ILE A 31 -4.77 22.47 -3.24
C ILE A 31 -3.54 23.37 -3.36
N TRP A 32 -3.20 24.14 -2.32
CA TRP A 32 -2.12 25.13 -2.38
C TRP A 32 -0.72 24.55 -2.19
N TRP A 33 -0.61 23.30 -1.74
CA TRP A 33 0.65 22.63 -1.48
C TRP A 33 0.71 21.27 -2.16
N ASP A 34 1.90 20.86 -2.50
CA ASP A 34 2.25 19.68 -3.26
C ASP A 34 3.25 18.84 -2.48
N ILE A 35 2.97 17.53 -2.38
CA ILE A 35 3.77 16.60 -1.57
C ILE A 35 5.05 16.27 -2.31
N GLN A 36 6.18 16.39 -1.63
CA GLN A 36 7.46 15.97 -2.18
C GLN A 36 7.97 14.67 -1.57
N HIS A 37 7.79 14.48 -0.27
CA HIS A 37 8.30 13.28 0.41
C HIS A 37 7.62 13.10 1.77
N TYR A 38 7.35 11.86 2.12
CA TYR A 38 7.00 11.42 3.48
C TYR A 38 8.19 10.75 4.15
N ASP A 39 8.56 11.18 5.36
CA ASP A 39 9.53 10.47 6.22
C ASP A 39 8.81 10.02 7.49
N ILE A 40 8.38 8.76 7.46
CA ILE A 40 7.51 8.16 8.46
C ILE A 40 8.36 7.32 9.41
N SER A 41 8.23 7.55 10.71
CA SER A 41 8.81 6.70 11.74
C SER A 41 7.69 6.15 12.62
N ILE A 42 7.66 4.84 12.84
CA ILE A 42 6.63 4.18 13.65
C ILE A 42 7.22 3.16 14.61
N LYS A 43 6.57 3.01 15.76
CA LYS A 43 6.77 1.92 16.71
C LYS A 43 5.41 1.28 16.99
N PRO A 44 5.05 0.17 16.31
CA PRO A 44 3.82 -0.56 16.58
C PRO A 44 3.96 -1.37 17.88
N ASP A 45 2.92 -1.32 18.72
CA ASP A 45 2.78 -2.16 19.91
C ASP A 45 1.71 -3.22 19.64
N TYR A 46 2.15 -4.45 19.46
CA TYR A 46 1.26 -5.58 19.17
C TYR A 46 0.31 -5.90 20.34
N ILE A 47 0.77 -5.76 21.58
CA ILE A 47 -0.01 -6.15 22.78
C ILE A 47 -1.18 -5.19 22.97
N ASN A 48 -0.91 -3.89 22.89
CA ASN A 48 -1.91 -2.84 23.07
C ASN A 48 -2.63 -2.46 21.76
N LYS A 49 -2.18 -2.99 20.63
CA LYS A 49 -2.65 -2.65 19.28
C LYS A 49 -2.62 -1.13 19.05
N THR A 50 -1.50 -0.51 19.40
CA THR A 50 -1.29 0.93 19.24
C THR A 50 -0.10 1.22 18.33
N ILE A 51 -0.06 2.43 17.78
CA ILE A 51 1.11 2.99 17.12
C ILE A 51 1.49 4.30 17.79
N THR A 52 2.81 4.53 17.91
CA THR A 52 3.39 5.84 18.13
C THR A 52 4.22 6.18 16.92
N GLY A 53 4.03 7.37 16.37
CA GLY A 53 4.67 7.73 15.12
C GLY A 53 5.05 9.19 14.98
N LYS A 54 5.90 9.44 14.02
CA LYS A 54 6.27 10.76 13.53
C LYS A 54 6.23 10.72 12.01
N ASN A 55 5.60 11.72 11.39
CA ASN A 55 5.69 11.94 9.95
C ASN A 55 6.27 13.30 9.66
N VAL A 56 7.32 13.36 8.84
CA VAL A 56 7.87 14.62 8.31
C VAL A 56 7.40 14.75 6.86
N ILE A 57 6.50 15.67 6.62
CA ILE A 57 5.98 15.97 5.29
C ILE A 57 6.85 17.05 4.66
N SER A 58 7.58 16.70 3.61
CA SER A 58 8.27 17.66 2.76
C SER A 58 7.32 18.11 1.65
N TYR A 59 7.18 19.40 1.42
CA TYR A 59 6.20 19.94 0.47
C TYR A 59 6.67 21.23 -0.22
N ASN A 60 6.09 21.49 -1.39
CA ASN A 60 6.22 22.74 -2.12
C ASN A 60 4.92 23.55 -2.03
N VAL A 61 5.05 24.88 -2.15
CA VAL A 61 3.90 25.78 -2.26
C VAL A 61 3.64 26.02 -3.75
N ILE A 62 2.49 25.57 -4.24
CA ILE A 62 2.09 25.74 -5.66
C ILE A 62 1.13 26.91 -5.86
N HIS A 63 0.36 27.29 -4.84
CA HIS A 63 -0.45 28.50 -4.85
C HIS A 63 -0.09 29.45 -3.71
N LYS A 64 0.39 30.66 -4.05
CA LYS A 64 0.84 31.65 -3.07
C LYS A 64 -0.30 32.28 -2.24
N LYS A 65 -1.52 32.31 -2.79
CA LYS A 65 -2.71 32.81 -2.08
C LYS A 65 -3.44 31.59 -1.48
N HIS A 66 -3.45 31.49 -0.16
CA HIS A 66 -4.14 30.45 0.59
C HIS A 66 -4.58 30.97 1.97
N SER A 67 -5.47 30.24 2.65
CA SER A 67 -6.03 30.60 3.96
C SER A 67 -5.02 30.60 5.12
N GLY A 68 -3.80 30.07 4.91
CA GLY A 68 -2.84 29.81 5.99
C GLY A 68 -3.15 28.53 6.78
N LEU A 69 -4.11 27.74 6.30
CA LEU A 69 -4.44 26.44 6.85
C LEU A 69 -3.95 25.33 5.91
N MET A 70 -3.35 24.29 6.50
CA MET A 70 -2.97 23.07 5.81
C MET A 70 -3.88 21.93 6.30
N GLN A 71 -4.62 21.31 5.41
CA GLN A 71 -5.45 20.16 5.76
C GLN A 71 -4.62 18.88 5.74
N ILE A 72 -4.70 18.14 6.84
CA ILE A 72 -4.14 16.79 7.03
C ILE A 72 -5.27 15.87 7.48
N ASP A 73 -5.20 14.63 7.06
CA ASP A 73 -6.17 13.61 7.42
C ASP A 73 -5.51 12.59 8.35
N LEU A 74 -6.19 12.26 9.44
CA LEU A 74 -5.83 11.19 10.37
C LEU A 74 -7.10 10.67 11.01
N VAL A 75 -7.37 9.37 10.82
CA VAL A 75 -8.62 8.75 11.24
C VAL A 75 -8.59 8.42 12.73
N SER A 76 -9.63 8.89 13.44
CA SER A 76 -9.88 8.51 14.85
C SER A 76 -9.98 6.97 15.00
N PRO A 77 -9.46 6.40 16.10
CA PRO A 77 -9.00 7.05 17.34
C PRO A 77 -7.49 7.40 17.39
N LEU A 78 -6.80 7.45 16.24
CA LEU A 78 -5.48 8.08 16.19
C LEU A 78 -5.62 9.58 16.41
N THR A 79 -4.64 10.19 17.12
CA THR A 79 -4.61 11.62 17.38
C THR A 79 -3.27 12.23 17.01
N ILE A 80 -3.29 13.52 16.65
CA ILE A 80 -2.06 14.31 16.52
C ILE A 80 -1.67 14.81 17.90
N ASP A 81 -0.48 14.46 18.36
CA ASP A 81 0.05 14.84 19.67
C ASP A 81 0.70 16.24 19.63
N SER A 82 1.43 16.51 18.57
CA SER A 82 2.05 17.83 18.35
C SER A 82 2.49 18.03 16.90
N VAL A 83 2.56 19.28 16.50
CA VAL A 83 2.98 19.69 15.16
C VAL A 83 4.03 20.78 15.24
N PHE A 84 5.05 20.71 14.37
CA PHE A 84 6.11 21.71 14.27
C PHE A 84 6.39 22.08 12.82
N GLN A 85 6.58 23.38 12.58
CA GLN A 85 7.07 23.92 11.32
C GLN A 85 8.38 24.65 11.57
N ASN A 86 9.49 24.17 11.00
CA ASN A 86 10.83 24.74 11.20
C ASN A 86 11.19 24.94 12.70
N GLY A 87 10.86 23.94 13.54
CA GLY A 87 11.12 23.96 14.98
C GLY A 87 10.13 24.78 15.82
N LYS A 88 9.21 25.52 15.21
CA LYS A 88 8.14 26.23 15.93
C LYS A 88 6.89 25.39 16.03
N LYS A 89 6.27 25.36 17.21
CA LYS A 89 5.01 24.66 17.45
C LYS A 89 3.90 25.29 16.64
N VAL A 90 3.09 24.42 16.01
CA VAL A 90 1.94 24.79 15.17
C VAL A 90 0.66 24.49 15.92
N GLU A 91 -0.24 25.47 15.96
CA GLU A 91 -1.61 25.26 16.46
C GLU A 91 -2.43 24.51 15.41
N TYR A 92 -3.35 23.67 15.87
CA TYR A 92 -4.27 22.94 15.01
C TYR A 92 -5.63 22.80 15.63
N VAL A 93 -6.63 22.65 14.79
CA VAL A 93 -8.00 22.28 15.15
C VAL A 93 -8.41 21.09 14.31
N HIS A 94 -9.31 20.27 14.80
CA HIS A 94 -9.82 19.14 14.04
C HIS A 94 -11.34 19.06 14.05
N ASN A 95 -11.88 18.48 12.99
CA ASN A 95 -13.28 18.09 12.87
C ASN A 95 -13.30 16.63 12.46
N GLN A 96 -13.52 15.75 13.43
CA GLN A 96 -13.41 14.29 13.28
C GLN A 96 -12.02 13.91 12.72
N ASN A 97 -11.95 13.36 11.50
CA ASN A 97 -10.72 12.85 10.87
C ASN A 97 -9.93 13.93 10.12
N ILE A 98 -10.42 15.15 10.05
CA ILE A 98 -9.80 16.27 9.33
C ILE A 98 -9.12 17.20 10.31
N TRP A 99 -7.85 17.46 10.09
CA TRP A 99 -6.99 18.30 10.93
C TRP A 99 -6.51 19.51 10.14
N TYR A 100 -6.75 20.71 10.64
CA TYR A 100 -6.33 21.97 10.04
C TYR A 100 -5.16 22.54 10.83
N LEU A 101 -3.97 22.53 10.23
CA LEU A 101 -2.74 23.05 10.81
C LEU A 101 -2.58 24.51 10.43
N LYS A 102 -2.40 25.40 11.42
CA LYS A 102 -2.22 26.85 11.20
C LYS A 102 -0.77 27.14 10.87
N ILE A 103 -0.52 27.55 9.64
CA ILE A 103 0.84 27.89 9.21
C ILE A 103 1.40 29.08 9.99
N VAL A 104 2.51 28.92 10.66
CA VAL A 104 3.09 29.93 11.57
C VAL A 104 4.25 30.70 10.97
N GLN A 105 4.79 30.26 9.85
CA GLN A 105 5.92 30.92 9.21
C GLN A 105 5.65 31.14 7.72
N LYS A 106 6.23 32.24 7.18
CA LYS A 106 6.28 32.44 5.73
C LYS A 106 6.94 31.23 5.09
N GLN A 107 6.30 30.69 4.08
CA GLN A 107 6.78 29.51 3.39
C GLN A 107 7.60 29.90 2.17
N ASN A 108 8.63 29.10 1.93
CA ASN A 108 9.37 29.15 0.68
C ASN A 108 8.54 28.49 -0.42
N ALA A 109 8.81 28.81 -1.68
CA ALA A 109 8.17 28.13 -2.80
C ALA A 109 8.49 26.61 -2.80
N LYS A 110 9.68 26.23 -2.31
CA LYS A 110 10.16 24.84 -2.26
C LYS A 110 10.77 24.50 -0.90
N ASN A 111 10.88 23.20 -0.62
CA ASN A 111 11.59 22.63 0.53
C ASN A 111 11.04 23.05 1.90
N ASN A 112 9.72 23.11 2.02
CA ASN A 112 9.08 23.29 3.33
C ASN A 112 8.94 21.94 4.03
N LYS A 113 8.91 21.94 5.37
CA LYS A 113 8.71 20.75 6.18
C LYS A 113 7.69 20.99 7.28
N MET A 114 6.81 20.00 7.46
CA MET A 114 5.89 19.91 8.57
C MET A 114 6.19 18.61 9.32
N VAL A 115 6.43 18.69 10.61
CA VAL A 115 6.71 17.53 11.48
C VAL A 115 5.48 17.29 12.33
N ILE A 116 4.91 16.10 12.24
CA ILE A 116 3.69 15.71 12.95
C ILE A 116 4.00 14.49 13.82
N TYR A 117 3.82 14.60 15.13
CA TYR A 117 3.83 13.48 16.06
C TYR A 117 2.40 13.03 16.30
N TYR A 118 2.18 11.73 16.33
CA TYR A 118 0.86 11.14 16.47
C TYR A 118 0.92 9.80 17.20
N SER A 119 -0.19 9.42 17.82
CA SER A 119 -0.29 8.17 18.56
C SER A 119 -1.74 7.68 18.67
N GLY A 120 -1.92 6.46 19.14
CA GLY A 120 -3.21 5.89 19.47
C GLY A 120 -3.44 4.50 18.88
N LYS A 121 -4.70 4.06 18.93
CA LYS A 121 -5.14 2.81 18.29
C LYS A 121 -5.56 3.10 16.85
N PRO A 122 -4.86 2.57 15.84
CA PRO A 122 -5.35 2.70 14.46
C PRO A 122 -6.60 1.87 14.25
N THR A 123 -7.39 2.21 13.23
CA THR A 123 -8.52 1.38 12.82
C THR A 123 -8.03 -0.04 12.51
N GLU A 124 -8.63 -1.05 13.14
CA GLU A 124 -8.34 -2.46 12.86
C GLU A 124 -9.19 -2.93 11.67
N SER A 125 -8.57 -3.59 10.70
CA SER A 125 -9.28 -4.23 9.60
C SER A 125 -9.89 -5.55 10.07
N ILE A 126 -11.17 -5.75 9.80
CA ILE A 126 -11.93 -6.96 10.12
C ILE A 126 -11.97 -7.90 8.91
N LYS A 127 -12.01 -7.34 7.71
CA LYS A 127 -12.03 -8.06 6.43
C LYS A 127 -10.96 -7.54 5.47
N PRO A 128 -9.66 -7.68 5.83
CA PRO A 128 -8.59 -7.18 4.98
C PRO A 128 -8.55 -7.93 3.63
N PRO A 129 -8.21 -7.25 2.53
CA PRO A 129 -7.82 -5.83 2.44
C PRO A 129 -9.01 -4.86 2.30
N TRP A 130 -10.24 -5.33 2.14
CA TRP A 130 -11.40 -4.56 1.64
C TRP A 130 -11.92 -3.45 2.58
N ASP A 131 -11.90 -3.66 3.89
CA ASP A 131 -12.44 -2.68 4.85
C ASP A 131 -11.41 -1.64 5.31
N GLY A 132 -10.13 -1.88 5.03
CA GLY A 132 -9.02 -0.99 5.36
C GLY A 132 -8.70 -0.88 6.85
N GLY A 133 -7.42 -0.75 7.16
CA GLY A 133 -6.91 -0.61 8.52
C GLY A 133 -5.66 -1.43 8.79
N LEU A 134 -5.26 -1.48 10.06
CA LEU A 134 -4.19 -2.37 10.50
C LEU A 134 -4.72 -3.77 10.76
N VAL A 135 -3.90 -4.75 10.39
CA VAL A 135 -4.16 -6.17 10.65
C VAL A 135 -3.21 -6.62 11.75
N TRP A 136 -3.75 -6.96 12.91
CA TRP A 136 -3.03 -7.46 14.08
C TRP A 136 -3.24 -8.97 14.19
N ALA A 137 -2.58 -9.72 13.31
CA ALA A 137 -2.73 -11.16 13.22
C ALA A 137 -1.66 -11.91 14.03
N LYS A 138 -1.87 -13.21 14.15
CA LYS A 138 -0.85 -14.20 14.52
C LYS A 138 -0.58 -15.10 13.34
N ASP A 139 0.69 -15.45 13.14
CA ASP A 139 1.05 -16.48 12.18
C ASP A 139 0.64 -17.89 12.70
N SER A 140 0.85 -18.92 11.90
CA SER A 140 0.45 -20.29 12.26
C SER A 140 1.21 -20.86 13.48
N LEU A 141 2.30 -20.21 13.90
CA LEU A 141 3.05 -20.54 15.12
C LEU A 141 2.70 -19.63 16.31
N GLY A 142 1.66 -18.79 16.17
CA GLY A 142 1.18 -17.90 17.23
C GLY A 142 1.99 -16.62 17.44
N ARG A 143 2.96 -16.32 16.55
CA ARG A 143 3.84 -15.14 16.64
C ARG A 143 3.15 -13.90 16.05
N PRO A 144 3.52 -12.66 16.49
CA PRO A 144 2.96 -11.43 15.91
C PRO A 144 3.15 -11.35 14.41
N TRP A 145 2.08 -11.00 13.70
CA TRP A 145 2.05 -10.78 12.27
C TRP A 145 1.21 -9.55 11.97
N ILE A 146 1.84 -8.44 11.63
CA ILE A 146 1.20 -7.14 11.48
C ILE A 146 1.36 -6.68 10.03
N SER A 147 0.33 -6.09 9.48
CA SER A 147 0.36 -5.42 8.20
C SER A 147 -0.71 -4.32 8.14
N VAL A 148 -0.75 -3.59 7.05
CA VAL A 148 -1.73 -2.55 6.79
C VAL A 148 -2.37 -2.77 5.43
N ALA A 149 -3.63 -2.38 5.28
CA ALA A 149 -4.33 -2.30 4.00
C ALA A 149 -5.14 -1.00 3.95
N CYS A 150 -4.98 -0.20 2.91
CA CYS A 150 -5.55 1.16 2.86
C CYS A 150 -6.30 1.47 1.58
N GLN A 151 -6.56 0.49 0.73
CA GLN A 151 -7.03 0.67 -0.64
C GLN A 151 -8.19 1.66 -0.80
N TYR A 152 -9.28 1.54 -0.04
CA TYR A 152 -10.47 2.39 -0.23
C TYR A 152 -10.51 3.62 0.68
N LYS A 153 -9.98 3.51 1.90
CA LYS A 153 -10.07 4.58 2.90
C LYS A 153 -8.83 5.47 2.93
N GLY A 154 -7.75 5.05 2.25
CA GLY A 154 -6.49 5.75 2.24
C GLY A 154 -5.64 5.57 3.50
N ALA A 155 -4.44 6.10 3.46
CA ALA A 155 -3.41 5.85 4.48
C ALA A 155 -3.61 6.63 5.79
N SER A 156 -4.53 7.58 5.83
CA SER A 156 -4.90 8.29 7.07
C SER A 156 -5.42 7.38 8.19
N LEU A 157 -5.65 6.10 7.88
CA LEU A 157 -5.94 5.04 8.84
C LEU A 157 -4.78 4.71 9.78
N TRP A 158 -3.51 5.04 9.40
CA TRP A 158 -2.34 4.67 10.20
C TRP A 158 -1.26 5.75 10.30
N TYR A 159 -1.26 6.77 9.44
CA TYR A 159 -0.37 7.94 9.58
C TYR A 159 -1.04 9.21 9.05
N PRO A 160 -0.70 10.40 9.59
CA PRO A 160 -1.25 11.66 9.11
C PRO A 160 -0.73 11.98 7.71
N CYS A 161 -1.62 12.18 6.74
CA CYS A 161 -1.26 12.42 5.34
C CYS A 161 -2.24 13.35 4.62
N LYS A 162 -1.89 13.75 3.42
CA LYS A 162 -2.82 14.33 2.45
C LYS A 162 -3.54 13.20 1.73
N ASN A 163 -4.70 12.81 2.24
CA ASN A 163 -5.43 11.63 1.77
C ASN A 163 -6.19 11.91 0.47
N THR A 164 -5.48 12.08 -0.64
CA THR A 164 -6.02 12.37 -1.97
C THR A 164 -5.32 11.57 -3.05
N MET A 165 -6.07 11.10 -4.07
CA MET A 165 -5.51 10.31 -5.16
C MET A 165 -4.69 11.16 -6.16
N TYR A 166 -5.02 12.46 -6.30
CA TYR A 166 -4.41 13.33 -7.29
C TYR A 166 -2.97 13.77 -6.98
N ASP A 167 -2.50 13.54 -5.76
CA ASP A 167 -1.19 14.04 -5.30
C ASP A 167 -0.35 12.90 -4.73
N LYS A 168 0.63 12.46 -5.51
CA LYS A 168 1.64 11.49 -5.06
C LYS A 168 2.79 12.21 -4.39
N SER A 169 3.53 11.48 -3.55
CA SER A 169 4.80 11.94 -3.04
C SER A 169 5.85 11.86 -4.16
N ASP A 170 6.19 13.00 -4.78
CA ASP A 170 7.02 13.08 -6.00
C ASP A 170 8.42 12.48 -5.86
N LYS A 171 8.98 12.53 -4.65
CA LYS A 171 10.33 12.03 -4.30
C LYS A 171 10.26 10.80 -3.40
N GLY A 172 9.17 10.06 -3.50
CA GLY A 172 8.99 8.84 -2.75
C GLY A 172 8.75 9.03 -1.25
N ALA A 173 9.15 8.03 -0.48
CA ALA A 173 8.95 7.98 0.97
C ALA A 173 10.07 7.24 1.68
N SER A 174 10.33 7.60 2.93
CA SER A 174 11.15 6.82 3.86
C SER A 174 10.29 6.29 4.99
N ILE A 175 10.49 5.03 5.38
CA ILE A 175 9.74 4.40 6.46
C ILE A 175 10.73 3.77 7.44
N SER A 176 10.73 4.25 8.68
CA SER A 176 11.52 3.70 9.79
C SER A 176 10.59 2.96 10.74
N ILE A 177 10.78 1.65 10.90
CA ILE A 177 9.90 0.79 11.68
C ILE A 177 10.72 0.17 12.82
N THR A 178 10.35 0.49 14.06
CA THR A 178 11.02 -0.04 15.25
C THR A 178 10.19 -1.18 15.84
N VAL A 179 10.80 -2.36 15.93
CA VAL A 179 10.14 -3.60 16.40
C VAL A 179 11.05 -4.37 17.36
N PRO A 180 10.53 -5.31 18.17
CA PRO A 180 11.35 -6.24 18.92
C PRO A 180 12.40 -6.93 18.05
N ASP A 181 13.62 -7.18 18.56
CA ASP A 181 14.73 -7.76 17.79
C ASP A 181 14.49 -9.22 17.34
N THR A 182 13.45 -9.85 17.87
CA THR A 182 12.96 -11.17 17.44
C THR A 182 12.14 -11.14 16.14
N LEU A 183 11.73 -9.95 15.68
CA LEU A 183 10.90 -9.75 14.50
C LEU A 183 11.65 -8.98 13.40
N THR A 184 11.13 -9.07 12.19
CA THR A 184 11.62 -8.32 11.04
C THR A 184 10.53 -7.36 10.58
N ALA A 185 10.91 -6.12 10.23
CA ALA A 185 10.00 -5.15 9.66
C ALA A 185 10.39 -4.82 8.21
N ILE A 186 9.39 -4.79 7.33
CA ILE A 186 9.55 -4.57 5.89
C ILE A 186 8.70 -3.36 5.49
N GLY A 187 9.23 -2.53 4.61
CA GLY A 187 8.54 -1.42 3.97
C GLY A 187 8.73 -1.44 2.46
N ASN A 188 8.17 -0.44 1.78
CA ASN A 188 8.33 -0.24 0.35
C ASN A 188 9.79 0.08 -0.02
N GLY A 189 10.17 -0.17 -1.26
CA GLY A 189 11.47 0.18 -1.80
C GLY A 189 12.63 -0.64 -1.22
N ARG A 190 13.77 0.01 -0.97
CA ARG A 190 15.02 -0.67 -0.56
C ARG A 190 15.33 -0.49 0.91
N LEU A 191 15.85 -1.53 1.54
CA LEU A 191 16.39 -1.46 2.90
C LEU A 191 17.66 -0.60 2.89
N LYS A 192 17.62 0.52 3.61
CA LYS A 192 18.76 1.47 3.72
C LYS A 192 19.60 1.21 4.96
N SER A 193 18.96 0.85 6.06
CA SER A 193 19.67 0.54 7.29
C SER A 193 18.87 -0.38 8.22
N LYS A 194 19.61 -1.09 9.06
CA LYS A 194 19.08 -1.90 10.17
C LYS A 194 19.91 -1.52 11.40
N LEU A 195 19.26 -0.85 12.35
CA LEU A 195 19.91 -0.33 13.55
C LEU A 195 19.39 -1.09 14.78
N LYS A 196 20.28 -1.78 15.50
CA LYS A 196 19.96 -2.36 16.79
C LYS A 196 19.97 -1.26 17.85
N ASN A 197 18.91 -1.20 18.66
CA ASN A 197 18.75 -0.25 19.74
C ASN A 197 19.12 -0.93 21.09
N ASP A 198 19.35 -0.13 22.15
CA ASP A 198 19.73 -0.63 23.45
C ASP A 198 18.58 -1.29 24.23
N ASP A 199 17.32 -1.08 23.78
CA ASP A 199 16.09 -1.58 24.40
C ASP A 199 15.58 -2.91 23.82
N SER A 200 16.48 -3.75 23.27
CA SER A 200 16.15 -5.01 22.59
C SER A 200 15.17 -4.84 21.41
N THR A 201 15.22 -3.70 20.75
CA THR A 201 14.50 -3.43 19.51
C THR A 201 15.47 -3.24 18.33
N ILE A 202 14.92 -3.33 17.11
CA ILE A 202 15.62 -3.01 15.88
C ILE A 202 14.77 -2.02 15.09
N THR A 203 15.41 -0.99 14.55
CA THR A 203 14.81 -0.05 13.61
C THR A 203 15.25 -0.40 12.19
N TYR A 204 14.30 -0.74 11.33
CA TYR A 204 14.50 -0.95 9.90
C TYR A 204 14.12 0.30 9.15
N LYS A 205 15.03 0.87 8.36
CA LYS A 205 14.75 2.01 7.49
C LYS A 205 14.68 1.56 6.04
N TRP A 206 13.54 1.79 5.42
CA TRP A 206 13.25 1.54 4.00
C TRP A 206 13.07 2.86 3.26
N GLU A 207 13.36 2.88 1.97
CA GLU A 207 13.24 4.07 1.13
C GLU A 207 12.74 3.72 -0.28
N VAL A 208 11.75 4.47 -0.72
CA VAL A 208 11.25 4.57 -2.08
C VAL A 208 11.72 5.89 -2.65
N ILE A 209 12.26 5.90 -3.86
CA ILE A 209 12.69 7.12 -4.54
C ILE A 209 11.78 7.51 -5.72
N ASN A 210 11.03 6.55 -6.26
CA ASN A 210 10.00 6.82 -7.27
C ASN A 210 8.75 7.44 -6.64
N PRO A 211 7.95 8.22 -7.38
CA PRO A 211 6.68 8.74 -6.89
C PRO A 211 5.79 7.62 -6.36
N ILE A 212 5.18 7.86 -5.19
CA ILE A 212 4.33 6.87 -4.53
C ILE A 212 3.05 7.48 -4.00
N SER A 213 1.93 6.79 -4.23
CA SER A 213 0.64 7.17 -3.65
C SER A 213 0.61 6.89 -2.15
N HIS A 214 -0.04 7.76 -1.39
CA HIS A 214 -0.14 7.62 0.08
C HIS A 214 -0.69 6.25 0.49
N TYR A 215 -1.69 5.69 -0.22
CA TYR A 215 -2.30 4.42 0.12
C TYR A 215 -1.39 3.20 -0.16
N ALA A 216 -0.45 3.35 -1.09
CA ALA A 216 0.50 2.30 -1.44
C ALA A 216 1.71 2.23 -0.49
N ILE A 217 1.89 3.25 0.38
CA ILE A 217 2.90 3.21 1.45
C ILE A 217 2.44 2.23 2.52
N SER A 218 3.27 1.23 2.83
CA SER A 218 2.89 0.12 3.68
C SER A 218 4.03 -0.38 4.54
N PHE A 219 3.69 -1.20 5.53
CA PHE A 219 4.67 -1.93 6.33
C PHE A 219 4.16 -3.29 6.74
N TYR A 220 5.09 -4.19 7.02
CA TYR A 220 4.85 -5.55 7.49
C TYR A 220 5.77 -5.87 8.64
N VAL A 221 5.28 -6.58 9.64
CA VAL A 221 6.07 -7.06 10.78
C VAL A 221 5.76 -8.52 11.03
N GLY A 222 6.79 -9.35 11.12
CA GLY A 222 6.64 -10.79 11.35
C GLY A 222 7.98 -11.50 11.48
N LYS A 223 7.96 -12.81 11.57
CA LYS A 223 9.17 -13.64 11.58
C LYS A 223 9.54 -14.01 10.13
N TYR A 224 10.10 -13.05 9.42
CA TYR A 224 10.41 -13.19 8.00
C TYR A 224 11.85 -13.67 7.76
N VAL A 225 12.01 -14.43 6.68
CA VAL A 225 13.28 -14.68 5.98
C VAL A 225 13.22 -14.02 4.60
N ASN A 226 14.38 -13.66 4.05
CA ASN A 226 14.50 -13.12 2.70
C ASN A 226 15.04 -14.16 1.74
N ILE A 227 14.45 -14.24 0.55
CA ILE A 227 14.99 -14.91 -0.62
C ILE A 227 15.17 -13.83 -1.68
N SER A 228 16.39 -13.68 -2.19
CA SER A 228 16.69 -12.67 -3.21
C SER A 228 17.12 -13.32 -4.51
N GLN A 229 16.69 -12.75 -5.63
CA GLN A 229 17.15 -13.10 -6.98
C GLN A 229 17.38 -11.86 -7.81
N SER A 230 18.08 -12.03 -8.93
CA SER A 230 18.20 -11.03 -9.98
C SER A 230 17.47 -11.50 -11.21
N TYR A 231 16.60 -10.65 -11.76
CA TYR A 231 15.88 -10.90 -12.99
C TYR A 231 16.46 -10.04 -14.13
N ASP A 232 16.69 -10.65 -15.30
CA ASP A 232 17.15 -9.94 -16.49
C ASP A 232 15.92 -9.40 -17.25
N GLY A 233 15.48 -8.21 -16.86
CA GLY A 233 14.30 -7.55 -17.43
C GLY A 233 14.64 -6.55 -18.53
N LYS A 234 13.63 -5.85 -19.03
CA LYS A 234 13.76 -4.96 -20.22
C LYS A 234 14.66 -3.72 -20.00
N LYS A 235 14.82 -3.26 -18.76
CA LYS A 235 15.75 -2.16 -18.40
C LYS A 235 17.09 -2.67 -17.79
N GLY A 236 17.36 -3.97 -17.87
CA GLY A 236 18.54 -4.59 -17.27
C GLY A 236 18.21 -5.40 -16.04
N LYS A 237 19.16 -5.50 -15.10
CA LYS A 237 18.98 -6.33 -13.91
C LYS A 237 18.04 -5.69 -12.90
N LEU A 238 16.95 -6.40 -12.57
CA LEU A 238 16.00 -6.06 -11.52
C LEU A 238 16.28 -6.94 -10.30
N SER A 239 16.49 -6.32 -9.14
CA SER A 239 16.51 -7.09 -7.88
C SER A 239 15.10 -7.44 -7.46
N MET A 240 14.89 -8.69 -7.12
CA MET A 240 13.63 -9.23 -6.63
C MET A 240 13.84 -9.86 -5.27
N ASP A 241 13.07 -9.41 -4.29
CA ASP A 241 13.12 -9.88 -2.91
C ASP A 241 11.79 -10.49 -2.49
N TYR A 242 11.85 -11.66 -1.88
CA TYR A 242 10.70 -12.37 -1.34
C TYR A 242 10.85 -12.45 0.17
N TRP A 243 10.01 -11.72 0.90
CA TRP A 243 9.99 -11.71 2.37
C TRP A 243 8.89 -12.63 2.87
N ILE A 244 9.28 -13.81 3.28
CA ILE A 244 8.40 -14.94 3.52
C ILE A 244 8.48 -15.32 4.99
N LEU A 245 7.36 -15.69 5.63
CA LEU A 245 7.39 -16.29 6.96
C LEU A 245 8.29 -17.51 6.92
N ASP A 246 9.16 -17.66 7.91
CA ASP A 246 10.27 -18.61 7.91
C ASP A 246 9.86 -20.06 7.56
N TYR A 247 8.65 -20.48 7.96
CA TYR A 247 8.11 -21.81 7.64
C TYR A 247 7.49 -21.93 6.24
N ASN A 248 7.35 -20.84 5.50
CA ASN A 248 6.82 -20.84 4.12
C ASN A 248 7.92 -20.83 3.06
N LYS A 249 9.20 -20.82 3.46
CA LYS A 249 10.32 -20.66 2.54
C LYS A 249 10.28 -21.66 1.38
N GLU A 250 10.15 -22.93 1.67
CA GLU A 250 10.11 -24.01 0.66
C GLU A 250 8.91 -23.82 -0.32
N LYS A 251 7.74 -23.46 0.19
CA LYS A 251 6.57 -23.19 -0.65
C LYS A 251 6.82 -22.00 -1.59
N ALA A 252 7.45 -20.94 -1.10
CA ALA A 252 7.79 -19.79 -1.92
C ALA A 252 8.78 -20.15 -3.03
N GLU A 253 9.81 -20.93 -2.73
CA GLU A 253 10.80 -21.40 -3.70
C GLU A 253 10.17 -22.26 -4.81
N HIS A 254 9.22 -23.12 -4.48
CA HIS A 254 8.59 -24.05 -5.44
C HIS A 254 7.37 -23.46 -6.17
N HIS A 255 6.70 -22.46 -5.61
CA HIS A 255 5.49 -21.88 -6.20
C HIS A 255 5.62 -20.40 -6.53
N MET A 256 5.85 -19.54 -5.52
CA MET A 256 5.80 -18.09 -5.69
C MET A 256 6.85 -17.59 -6.69
N ILE A 257 8.11 -18.00 -6.53
CA ILE A 257 9.21 -17.53 -7.37
C ILE A 257 9.00 -17.90 -8.85
N PRO A 258 8.66 -19.15 -9.22
CA PRO A 258 8.33 -19.50 -10.60
C PRO A 258 7.15 -18.70 -11.16
N GLN A 259 6.07 -18.51 -10.38
CA GLN A 259 4.90 -17.74 -10.81
C GLN A 259 5.25 -16.26 -11.05
N VAL A 260 6.02 -15.64 -10.16
CA VAL A 260 6.50 -14.25 -10.32
C VAL A 260 7.35 -14.09 -11.57
N ASN A 261 8.28 -15.01 -11.84
CA ASN A 261 9.15 -14.95 -13.02
C ASN A 261 8.36 -15.02 -14.33
N ILE A 262 7.40 -15.93 -14.42
CA ILE A 262 6.50 -16.07 -15.57
C ILE A 262 5.68 -14.79 -15.74
N THR A 263 5.06 -14.33 -14.66
CA THR A 263 4.22 -13.12 -14.64
C THR A 263 5.01 -11.88 -15.03
N MET A 264 6.19 -11.66 -14.46
CA MET A 264 7.03 -10.51 -14.78
C MET A 264 7.40 -10.47 -16.26
N LYS A 265 7.78 -11.61 -16.83
CA LYS A 265 8.11 -11.71 -18.24
C LYS A 265 6.93 -11.35 -19.13
N SER A 266 5.74 -11.83 -18.82
CA SER A 266 4.53 -11.56 -19.59
C SER A 266 4.09 -10.10 -19.44
N LEU A 267 4.03 -9.56 -18.20
CA LEU A 267 3.63 -8.18 -17.99
C LEU A 267 4.64 -7.19 -18.61
N GLU A 268 5.94 -7.45 -18.53
CA GLU A 268 6.93 -6.64 -19.28
C GLU A 268 6.74 -6.74 -20.79
N HIS A 269 6.34 -7.89 -21.33
CA HIS A 269 6.03 -8.06 -22.76
C HIS A 269 4.93 -7.10 -23.20
N TRP A 270 3.82 -7.09 -22.47
CA TRP A 270 2.61 -6.36 -22.86
C TRP A 270 2.60 -4.89 -22.43
N PHE A 271 3.07 -4.59 -21.22
CA PHE A 271 2.96 -3.27 -20.61
C PHE A 271 4.26 -2.47 -20.62
N GLY A 272 5.35 -3.07 -21.10
CA GLY A 272 6.67 -2.44 -21.07
C GLY A 272 7.44 -2.74 -19.77
N PRO A 273 8.65 -2.18 -19.63
CA PRO A 273 9.52 -2.53 -18.50
C PRO A 273 8.87 -2.24 -17.15
N TYR A 274 9.20 -3.07 -16.15
CA TYR A 274 8.79 -2.83 -14.76
C TYR A 274 9.07 -1.37 -14.36
N PRO A 275 8.11 -0.64 -13.78
CA PRO A 275 8.25 0.81 -13.65
C PRO A 275 9.25 1.27 -12.58
N PHE A 276 9.51 0.46 -11.55
CA PHE A 276 10.24 0.86 -10.34
C PHE A 276 11.56 0.10 -10.14
N TYR A 277 12.42 0.04 -11.20
CA TYR A 277 13.71 -0.66 -11.13
C TYR A 277 14.60 -0.15 -10.01
N GLU A 278 14.58 1.15 -9.74
CA GLU A 278 15.38 1.81 -8.71
C GLU A 278 14.99 1.34 -7.30
N ASP A 279 13.70 1.12 -7.08
CA ASP A 279 13.13 0.67 -5.80
C ASP A 279 13.18 -0.85 -5.63
N GLY A 280 13.39 -1.59 -6.74
CA GLY A 280 13.37 -3.04 -6.78
C GLY A 280 11.94 -3.60 -6.67
N PHE A 281 11.81 -4.88 -6.98
CA PHE A 281 10.56 -5.63 -6.84
C PHE A 281 10.55 -6.42 -5.54
N LYS A 282 9.39 -6.51 -4.89
CA LYS A 282 9.26 -7.23 -3.63
C LYS A 282 7.86 -7.81 -3.47
N ILE A 283 7.78 -9.07 -3.02
CA ILE A 283 6.57 -9.69 -2.48
C ILE A 283 6.78 -10.00 -1.01
N VAL A 284 5.76 -9.78 -0.19
CA VAL A 284 5.79 -9.99 1.25
C VAL A 284 4.60 -10.83 1.67
N ASP A 285 4.84 -11.93 2.42
CA ASP A 285 3.76 -12.67 3.08
C ASP A 285 2.93 -11.74 3.95
N ALA A 286 1.60 -11.75 3.75
CA ALA A 286 0.67 -10.89 4.43
C ALA A 286 -0.50 -11.68 5.04
N PRO A 287 -1.13 -11.21 6.14
CA PRO A 287 -2.25 -11.89 6.77
C PRO A 287 -3.59 -11.71 6.03
N TYR A 288 -3.57 -11.45 4.73
CA TYR A 288 -4.72 -11.31 3.84
C TYR A 288 -4.32 -11.63 2.39
N ILE A 289 -5.30 -11.81 1.51
CA ILE A 289 -5.12 -12.43 0.19
C ILE A 289 -4.09 -11.75 -0.70
N GLY A 290 -4.13 -10.43 -0.84
CA GLY A 290 -3.24 -9.62 -1.67
C GLY A 290 -3.51 -8.12 -1.49
N MET A 291 -2.57 -7.30 -1.89
CA MET A 291 -2.69 -5.84 -1.99
C MET A 291 -1.52 -5.25 -2.77
N GLU A 292 -1.81 -4.30 -3.64
CA GLU A 292 -0.90 -3.67 -4.58
C GLU A 292 0.05 -2.62 -3.96
N HIS A 293 0.63 -2.87 -2.80
CA HIS A 293 1.59 -1.93 -2.21
C HIS A 293 2.83 -1.79 -3.09
N GLN A 294 3.10 -0.59 -3.61
CA GLN A 294 4.18 -0.31 -4.56
C GLN A 294 5.52 -0.85 -4.09
N SER A 295 6.19 -1.67 -4.91
CA SER A 295 7.47 -2.31 -4.62
C SER A 295 7.52 -3.11 -3.29
N ALA A 296 6.36 -3.50 -2.75
CA ALA A 296 6.20 -4.32 -1.54
C ALA A 296 4.84 -5.03 -1.53
N ILE A 297 4.53 -5.73 -2.61
CA ILE A 297 3.25 -6.42 -2.86
C ILE A 297 2.93 -7.36 -1.71
N ALA A 298 1.72 -7.24 -1.15
CA ALA A 298 1.21 -8.18 -0.16
C ALA A 298 0.72 -9.47 -0.83
N TYR A 299 1.07 -10.62 -0.25
CA TYR A 299 0.58 -11.92 -0.71
C TYR A 299 0.25 -12.80 0.49
N GLY A 300 -0.95 -13.36 0.55
CA GLY A 300 -1.38 -14.14 1.71
C GLY A 300 -2.23 -15.35 1.35
N ARG A 301 -2.01 -15.96 0.19
CA ARG A 301 -2.66 -17.22 -0.15
C ARG A 301 -2.07 -18.37 0.67
N LYS A 302 -2.87 -18.86 1.60
CA LYS A 302 -2.46 -19.82 2.65
C LYS A 302 -1.74 -21.06 2.12
N ASN A 303 -2.12 -21.56 0.96
CA ASN A 303 -1.60 -22.82 0.42
C ASN A 303 -0.61 -22.63 -0.74
N TYR A 304 -0.33 -21.38 -1.16
CA TYR A 304 0.53 -21.12 -2.32
C TYR A 304 0.12 -21.95 -3.53
N VAL A 305 -1.11 -21.76 -3.98
CA VAL A 305 -1.68 -22.54 -5.10
C VAL A 305 -2.12 -21.62 -6.21
N ASN A 306 -2.10 -22.14 -7.44
CA ASN A 306 -2.67 -21.46 -8.60
C ASN A 306 -4.15 -21.16 -8.40
N GLY A 307 -4.79 -20.47 -9.31
CA GLY A 307 -6.16 -19.94 -9.25
C GLY A 307 -7.26 -20.95 -8.93
N THR A 308 -7.09 -21.65 -7.82
CA THR A 308 -8.08 -22.59 -7.27
C THR A 308 -8.54 -22.16 -5.89
N ASN A 309 -9.77 -22.52 -5.53
CA ASN A 309 -10.22 -22.41 -4.15
C ASN A 309 -9.61 -23.51 -3.26
N ASP A 310 -9.94 -23.53 -1.97
CA ASP A 310 -9.43 -24.52 -1.01
C ASP A 310 -9.80 -25.97 -1.34
N LYS A 311 -10.75 -26.17 -2.25
CA LYS A 311 -11.18 -27.50 -2.76
C LYS A 311 -10.51 -27.88 -4.08
N GLY A 312 -9.56 -27.07 -4.58
CA GLY A 312 -8.88 -27.29 -5.85
C GLY A 312 -9.74 -27.00 -7.09
N MET A 313 -10.89 -26.32 -6.94
CA MET A 313 -11.72 -25.91 -8.07
C MET A 313 -11.20 -24.59 -8.64
N ASP A 314 -11.17 -24.50 -9.97
CA ASP A 314 -10.83 -23.29 -10.70
C ASP A 314 -11.78 -22.14 -10.35
N ILE A 315 -11.24 -21.04 -9.85
CA ILE A 315 -12.03 -19.87 -9.47
C ILE A 315 -12.43 -18.99 -10.66
N SER A 316 -11.81 -19.18 -11.83
CA SER A 316 -12.19 -18.49 -13.06
C SER A 316 -13.42 -19.10 -13.73
N ASN A 317 -13.76 -20.35 -13.41
CA ASN A 317 -14.78 -21.19 -14.07
C ASN A 317 -14.50 -21.48 -15.56
N THR A 318 -13.31 -21.16 -16.08
CA THR A 318 -12.95 -21.37 -17.49
C THR A 318 -12.08 -22.61 -17.71
N GLY A 319 -11.50 -23.14 -16.64
CA GLY A 319 -10.49 -24.20 -16.67
C GLY A 319 -9.04 -23.65 -16.71
N TRP A 320 -8.85 -22.41 -17.14
CA TRP A 320 -7.53 -21.77 -17.29
C TRP A 320 -6.97 -21.21 -16.00
N GLY A 321 -7.79 -20.90 -14.99
CA GLY A 321 -7.33 -20.33 -13.72
C GLY A 321 -6.31 -21.19 -12.98
N LYS A 322 -6.24 -22.50 -13.27
CA LYS A 322 -5.23 -23.39 -12.69
C LYS A 322 -3.82 -23.18 -13.23
N MET A 323 -3.66 -22.41 -14.30
CA MET A 323 -2.38 -22.21 -14.96
C MET A 323 -1.49 -21.19 -14.22
N THR A 324 -2.09 -20.26 -13.49
CA THR A 324 -1.37 -19.19 -12.80
C THR A 324 -1.86 -18.99 -11.37
N ASP A 325 -1.03 -18.38 -10.53
CA ASP A 325 -1.50 -17.79 -9.28
C ASP A 325 -2.09 -16.41 -9.59
N ARG A 326 -3.42 -16.37 -9.71
CA ARG A 326 -4.17 -15.16 -10.06
C ARG A 326 -3.83 -13.98 -9.15
N THR A 327 -3.64 -14.22 -7.85
CA THR A 327 -3.30 -13.14 -6.90
C THR A 327 -1.94 -12.53 -7.25
N ILE A 328 -0.93 -13.35 -7.56
CA ILE A 328 0.39 -12.85 -7.98
C ILE A 328 0.26 -12.02 -9.26
N VAL A 329 -0.47 -12.51 -10.27
CA VAL A 329 -0.64 -11.80 -11.54
C VAL A 329 -1.34 -10.46 -11.32
N HIS A 330 -2.44 -10.45 -10.60
CA HIS A 330 -3.26 -9.28 -10.31
C HIS A 330 -2.47 -8.19 -9.59
N GLU A 331 -1.87 -8.54 -8.46
CA GLU A 331 -1.13 -7.58 -7.64
C GLU A 331 0.14 -7.07 -8.35
N MET A 332 0.77 -7.91 -9.19
CA MET A 332 1.91 -7.48 -10.00
C MET A 332 1.51 -6.52 -11.12
N ALA A 333 0.36 -6.72 -11.78
CA ALA A 333 -0.12 -5.84 -12.84
C ALA A 333 -0.42 -4.43 -12.32
N HIS A 334 -0.81 -4.31 -11.06
CA HIS A 334 -0.98 -3.03 -10.40
C HIS A 334 0.28 -2.19 -10.27
N GLU A 335 1.48 -2.76 -10.39
CA GLU A 335 2.71 -1.95 -10.44
C GLU A 335 2.70 -0.99 -11.64
N TRP A 336 2.15 -1.42 -12.79
CA TRP A 336 1.93 -0.55 -13.95
C TRP A 336 0.65 0.29 -13.81
N PHE A 337 -0.48 -0.34 -13.40
CA PHE A 337 -1.81 0.30 -13.35
C PHE A 337 -2.34 0.34 -11.91
N GLY A 338 -2.18 1.47 -11.26
CA GLY A 338 -2.45 1.70 -9.84
C GLY A 338 -1.27 2.40 -9.19
N ASN A 339 -0.09 1.81 -9.25
CA ASN A 339 1.11 2.41 -8.68
C ASN A 339 1.81 3.38 -9.64
N ASN A 340 2.13 2.99 -10.87
CA ASN A 340 2.75 3.89 -11.83
C ASN A 340 1.71 4.84 -12.45
N MET A 341 0.68 4.32 -13.09
CA MET A 341 -0.46 5.10 -13.56
C MET A 341 -1.59 5.01 -12.54
N THR A 342 -1.84 6.09 -11.81
CA THR A 342 -2.84 6.17 -10.75
C THR A 342 -4.00 7.04 -11.19
N ALA A 343 -5.24 6.60 -10.94
CA ALA A 343 -6.42 7.43 -11.10
C ALA A 343 -6.36 8.66 -10.19
N ILE A 344 -6.71 9.82 -10.70
CA ILE A 344 -6.71 11.08 -9.92
C ILE A 344 -7.95 11.22 -9.02
N ASP A 345 -8.99 10.46 -9.29
CA ASP A 345 -10.22 10.38 -8.50
C ASP A 345 -10.54 8.92 -8.19
N ILE A 346 -11.09 8.68 -7.01
CA ILE A 346 -11.50 7.33 -6.59
C ILE A 346 -12.58 6.74 -7.51
N ALA A 347 -13.40 7.59 -8.15
CA ALA A 347 -14.42 7.18 -9.11
C ALA A 347 -13.83 6.57 -10.39
N ASP A 348 -12.59 6.93 -10.75
CA ASP A 348 -11.90 6.42 -11.93
C ASP A 348 -11.05 5.18 -11.65
N ARG A 349 -11.14 4.64 -10.45
CA ARG A 349 -10.34 3.53 -9.98
C ARG A 349 -10.56 2.23 -10.75
N TRP A 350 -11.69 2.10 -11.42
CA TRP A 350 -11.97 0.98 -12.32
C TRP A 350 -10.89 0.80 -13.40
N ILE A 351 -10.16 1.88 -13.77
CA ILE A 351 -9.02 1.79 -14.70
C ILE A 351 -7.92 0.92 -14.09
N GLN A 352 -7.61 1.10 -12.81
CA GLN A 352 -6.57 0.32 -12.12
C GLN A 352 -6.95 -1.16 -12.06
N GLU A 353 -8.14 -1.47 -11.57
CA GLU A 353 -8.66 -2.84 -11.45
C GLU A 353 -8.88 -3.50 -12.83
N GLY A 354 -9.42 -2.74 -13.80
CA GLY A 354 -9.67 -3.26 -15.14
C GLY A 354 -8.39 -3.64 -15.89
N PHE A 355 -7.33 -2.83 -15.78
CA PHE A 355 -6.04 -3.17 -16.40
C PHE A 355 -5.29 -4.25 -15.63
N ALA A 356 -5.47 -4.36 -14.30
CA ALA A 356 -4.95 -5.48 -13.55
C ALA A 356 -5.63 -6.80 -13.98
N GLY A 357 -6.96 -6.78 -14.16
CA GLY A 357 -7.72 -7.90 -14.73
C GLY A 357 -7.27 -8.26 -16.16
N LEU A 358 -7.09 -7.26 -17.03
CA LEU A 358 -6.53 -7.49 -18.36
C LEU A 358 -5.14 -8.14 -18.30
N GLY A 359 -4.32 -7.79 -17.31
CA GLY A 359 -3.04 -8.44 -17.07
C GLY A 359 -3.18 -9.94 -16.82
N GLU A 360 -4.22 -10.36 -16.11
CA GLU A 360 -4.52 -11.78 -15.88
C GLU A 360 -4.81 -12.51 -17.20
N GLU A 361 -5.66 -11.95 -18.06
CA GLU A 361 -6.00 -12.49 -19.38
C GLU A 361 -4.78 -12.60 -20.29
N LEU A 362 -3.92 -11.56 -20.30
CA LEU A 362 -2.70 -11.50 -21.12
C LEU A 362 -1.66 -12.54 -20.69
N VAL A 363 -1.49 -12.78 -19.39
CA VAL A 363 -0.59 -13.83 -18.89
C VAL A 363 -1.11 -15.20 -19.29
N ILE A 364 -2.40 -15.46 -19.22
CA ILE A 364 -3.00 -16.71 -19.70
C ILE A 364 -2.82 -16.85 -21.23
N ALA A 365 -2.98 -15.75 -21.99
CA ALA A 365 -2.75 -15.77 -23.44
C ALA A 365 -1.31 -16.16 -23.81
N ASP A 366 -0.32 -15.66 -23.08
CA ASP A 366 1.09 -16.01 -23.31
C ASP A 366 1.39 -17.47 -22.95
N LEU A 367 0.75 -18.01 -21.93
CA LEU A 367 0.98 -19.39 -21.46
C LEU A 367 0.21 -20.45 -22.27
N CYS A 368 -1.03 -20.15 -22.64
CA CYS A 368 -2.00 -21.12 -23.15
C CYS A 368 -2.55 -20.77 -24.54
N GLY A 369 -2.15 -19.63 -25.11
CA GLY A 369 -2.59 -19.13 -26.40
C GLY A 369 -3.73 -18.12 -26.32
N LYS A 370 -3.89 -17.33 -27.40
CA LYS A 370 -4.85 -16.21 -27.47
C LYS A 370 -6.29 -16.59 -27.14
N GLN A 371 -6.71 -17.78 -27.57
CA GLN A 371 -8.07 -18.27 -27.29
C GLN A 371 -8.28 -18.46 -25.79
N ALA A 372 -7.31 -19.05 -25.09
CA ALA A 372 -7.38 -19.25 -23.63
C ALA A 372 -7.46 -17.92 -22.86
N GLY A 373 -6.69 -16.91 -23.28
CA GLY A 373 -6.79 -15.56 -22.70
C GLY A 373 -8.14 -14.90 -22.92
N ALA A 374 -8.73 -15.06 -24.13
CA ALA A 374 -10.05 -14.51 -24.43
C ALA A 374 -11.22 -15.23 -23.71
N GLU A 375 -11.03 -16.45 -23.28
CA GLU A 375 -12.00 -17.23 -22.50
C GLU A 375 -11.88 -16.99 -20.99
N PHE A 376 -10.70 -16.57 -20.52
CA PHE A 376 -10.39 -16.34 -19.11
C PHE A 376 -11.07 -15.10 -18.53
#